data_0f96864b1edf40a6d378f209fb2524dc
#
_entry.id   0f96864b1edf40a6d378f209fb2524dc
#
_cell.length_a   1.000
_cell.length_b   1.000
_cell.length_c   1.000
_cell.angle_alpha   90.00
_cell.angle_beta   90.00
_cell.angle_gamma   90.00
#
_symmetry.space_group_name_H-M   'P 1'
#
loop_
_entity.id
_entity.type
_entity.pdbx_description
1 polymer ?
#
loop_
_entity_poly.entity_id
_entity_poly.type
_entity_poly.pdbx_seq_one_letter_code
_entity_poly.pdbx_strand_id
1 'polypeptide(L)'
;MKIALITGASQGIGAAITTILNKNNIKVILVSRSKRKLKNFQMTLRNKKNSIIISKDLRTLSACKTLSRKFKKINYLINVAGATKGGQFLKL
;
A
#
# COMPACT_ATOMS: atom_id res chain seq x y z
N MET A 1 5.70 -13.86 7.54
CA MET A 1 5.65 -13.01 6.34
C MET A 1 5.55 -11.54 6.74
N LYS A 2 6.38 -10.72 6.16
CA LYS A 2 6.31 -9.28 6.42
C LYS A 2 5.15 -8.65 5.68
N ILE A 3 4.63 -7.58 6.24
CA ILE A 3 3.46 -6.88 5.71
C ILE A 3 3.81 -5.42 5.47
N ALA A 4 3.51 -4.92 4.29
CA ALA A 4 3.70 -3.51 3.92
C ALA A 4 2.35 -2.88 3.61
N LEU A 5 2.11 -1.69 4.17
CA LEU A 5 0.95 -0.87 3.84
C LEU A 5 1.42 0.25 2.90
N ILE A 6 0.84 0.31 1.70
CA ILE A 6 1.26 1.28 0.70
C ILE A 6 0.08 2.18 0.35
N THR A 7 0.23 3.47 0.57
CA THR A 7 -0.74 4.46 0.14
C THR A 7 -0.38 4.98 -1.25
N GLY A 8 -1.37 5.26 -2.09
CA GLY A 8 -1.11 5.65 -3.47
C GLY A 8 -0.55 4.51 -4.31
N ALA A 9 -0.95 3.28 -4.00
CA ALA A 9 -0.34 2.07 -4.56
C ALA A 9 -0.67 1.80 -6.03
N SER A 10 -1.74 2.38 -6.55
CA SER A 10 -2.24 2.01 -7.88
C SER A 10 -1.53 2.69 -9.04
N GLN A 11 -0.65 3.65 -8.79
CA GLN A 11 0.00 4.44 -9.84
C GLN A 11 1.45 4.77 -9.50
N GLY A 12 2.26 4.98 -10.54
CA GLY A 12 3.59 5.55 -10.44
C GLY A 12 4.51 4.82 -9.47
N ILE A 13 5.12 5.57 -8.56
CA ILE A 13 6.09 5.07 -7.60
C ILE A 13 5.47 4.01 -6.68
N GLY A 14 4.24 4.27 -6.22
CA GLY A 14 3.54 3.32 -5.35
C GLY A 14 3.32 1.97 -6.03
N ALA A 15 2.91 1.98 -7.29
CA ALA A 15 2.72 0.76 -8.06
C ALA A 15 4.05 0.00 -8.26
N ALA A 16 5.13 0.71 -8.58
CA ALA A 16 6.43 0.11 -8.77
C ALA A 16 6.94 -0.56 -7.49
N ILE A 17 6.86 0.14 -6.37
CA ILE A 17 7.28 -0.39 -5.07
C ILE A 17 6.44 -1.62 -4.70
N THR A 18 5.13 -1.54 -4.87
CA THR A 18 4.22 -2.64 -4.54
C THR A 18 4.55 -3.88 -5.35
N THR A 19 4.80 -3.72 -6.64
CA THR A 19 5.15 -4.85 -7.52
C THR A 19 6.40 -5.57 -7.02
N ILE A 20 7.43 -4.82 -6.65
CA ILE A 20 8.68 -5.38 -6.13
C ILE A 20 8.45 -6.12 -4.81
N LEU A 21 7.74 -5.49 -3.88
CA LEU A 21 7.47 -6.09 -2.56
C LEU A 21 6.66 -7.38 -2.69
N ASN A 22 5.61 -7.34 -3.50
CA ASN A 22 4.76 -8.52 -3.71
C ASN A 22 5.54 -9.66 -4.36
N LYS A 23 6.40 -9.35 -5.31
CA LYS A 23 7.25 -10.34 -5.98
C LYS A 23 8.23 -11.00 -5.00
N ASN A 24 8.60 -10.31 -3.94
CA ASN A 24 9.53 -10.81 -2.93
C ASN A 24 8.82 -11.38 -1.70
N ASN A 25 7.59 -11.86 -1.88
CA ASN A 25 6.81 -12.55 -0.86
C ASN A 25 6.47 -11.68 0.36
N ILE A 26 6.35 -10.38 0.16
CA ILE A 26 5.85 -9.47 1.17
C ILE A 26 4.37 -9.26 0.93
N LYS A 27 3.55 -9.46 1.96
CA LYS A 27 2.13 -9.18 1.87
C LYS A 27 1.93 -7.67 1.75
N VAL A 28 1.15 -7.23 0.76
CA VAL A 28 0.94 -5.81 0.50
C VAL A 28 -0.50 -5.43 0.75
N ILE A 29 -0.69 -4.34 1.49
CA ILE A 29 -2.00 -3.75 1.73
C ILE A 29 -2.02 -2.46 0.91
N LEU A 30 -2.83 -2.44 -0.12
CA LEU A 30 -2.86 -1.38 -1.13
C LEU A 30 -3.97 -0.41 -0.80
N VAL A 31 -3.63 0.86 -0.59
CA VAL A 31 -4.60 1.88 -0.24
C VAL A 31 -4.58 2.99 -1.28
N SER A 32 -5.75 3.34 -1.77
CA SER A 32 -5.95 4.44 -2.71
C SER A 32 -7.42 4.85 -2.66
N ARG A 33 -7.74 6.00 -3.22
CA ARG A 33 -9.12 6.47 -3.27
C ARG A 33 -9.96 5.70 -4.30
N SER A 34 -9.36 5.17 -5.35
CA SER A 34 -10.08 4.51 -6.43
C SER A 34 -10.02 2.99 -6.30
N LYS A 35 -11.12 2.38 -5.90
CA LYS A 35 -11.24 0.92 -5.82
C LYS A 35 -11.00 0.28 -7.18
N ARG A 36 -11.51 0.89 -8.25
CA ARG A 36 -11.35 0.36 -9.61
C ARG A 36 -9.87 0.29 -10.01
N LYS A 37 -9.12 1.37 -9.76
CA LYS A 37 -7.69 1.39 -10.07
C LYS A 37 -6.90 0.39 -9.25
N LEU A 38 -7.23 0.27 -7.95
CA LEU A 38 -6.60 -0.71 -7.07
C LEU A 38 -6.85 -2.12 -7.58
N LYS A 39 -8.08 -2.43 -7.94
CA LYS A 39 -8.45 -3.76 -8.42
C LYS A 39 -7.75 -4.09 -9.73
N ASN A 40 -7.71 -3.16 -10.67
CA ASN A 40 -7.01 -3.34 -11.93
C ASN A 40 -5.51 -3.58 -11.69
N PHE A 41 -4.92 -2.82 -10.80
CA PHE A 41 -3.51 -2.99 -10.47
C PHE A 41 -3.25 -4.32 -9.78
N GLN A 42 -4.11 -4.72 -8.82
CA GLN A 42 -3.99 -6.00 -8.12
C GLN A 42 -3.91 -7.17 -9.09
N MET A 43 -4.66 -7.10 -10.18
CA MET A 43 -4.67 -8.15 -11.20
C MET A 43 -3.32 -8.32 -11.89
N THR A 44 -2.45 -7.32 -11.85
CA THR A 44 -1.12 -7.39 -12.44
C THR A 44 -0.06 -7.98 -11.51
N LEU A 45 -0.40 -8.15 -10.23
CA LEU A 45 0.56 -8.66 -9.25
C LEU A 45 0.81 -10.15 -9.43
N ARG A 46 2.06 -10.56 -9.21
CA ARG A 46 2.45 -11.96 -9.30
C ARG A 46 1.75 -12.83 -8.26
N ASN A 47 1.70 -12.33 -7.02
CA ASN A 47 1.11 -13.04 -5.88
C ASN A 47 -0.15 -12.33 -5.39
N LYS A 48 -1.22 -12.42 -6.16
CA LYS A 48 -2.49 -11.74 -5.85
C LYS A 48 -3.03 -12.12 -4.47
N LYS A 49 -2.80 -13.36 -4.04
CA LYS A 49 -3.26 -13.85 -2.74
C LYS A 49 -2.61 -13.13 -1.57
N ASN A 50 -1.44 -12.52 -1.79
CA ASN A 50 -0.72 -11.77 -0.77
C ASN A 50 -0.96 -10.28 -0.92
N SER A 51 -2.14 -9.90 -1.40
CA SER A 51 -2.52 -8.49 -1.55
C SER A 51 -3.93 -8.25 -1.02
N ILE A 52 -4.10 -7.13 -0.35
CA ILE A 52 -5.39 -6.65 0.14
C ILE A 52 -5.57 -5.24 -0.40
N ILE A 53 -6.75 -4.93 -0.91
CA ILE A 53 -7.04 -3.58 -1.39
C ILE A 53 -8.02 -2.89 -0.45
N ILE A 54 -7.75 -1.62 -0.16
CA ILE A 54 -8.61 -0.77 0.67
C ILE A 54 -8.80 0.55 -0.05
N SER A 55 -10.05 0.86 -0.39
CA SER A 55 -10.39 2.14 -1.00
C SER A 55 -10.66 3.14 0.12
N LYS A 56 -9.73 4.07 0.32
CA LYS A 56 -9.84 5.08 1.38
C LYS A 56 -8.95 6.27 1.06
N ASP A 57 -9.40 7.45 1.50
CA ASP A 57 -8.59 8.67 1.40
C ASP A 57 -7.74 8.81 2.66
N LEU A 58 -6.42 8.69 2.49
CA LEU A 58 -5.47 8.76 3.60
C LEU A 58 -4.68 10.06 3.58
N ARG A 59 -5.33 11.19 3.30
CA ARG A 59 -4.64 12.48 3.33
C ARG A 59 -4.26 12.94 4.73
N THR A 60 -4.84 12.34 5.76
CA THR A 60 -4.54 12.69 7.14
C THR A 60 -3.74 11.60 7.85
N LEU A 61 -2.88 12.02 8.77
CA LEU A 61 -2.10 11.09 9.57
C LEU A 61 -2.99 10.21 10.45
N SER A 62 -4.10 10.76 10.95
CA SER A 62 -5.02 9.99 11.78
C SER A 62 -5.65 8.83 11.01
N ALA A 63 -5.96 9.03 9.73
CA ALA A 63 -6.49 7.95 8.90
C ALA A 63 -5.45 6.83 8.72
N CYS A 64 -4.18 7.18 8.52
CA CYS A 64 -3.10 6.20 8.44
C CYS A 64 -2.95 5.41 9.72
N LYS A 65 -3.01 6.09 10.87
CA LYS A 65 -2.93 5.43 12.18
C LYS A 65 -4.09 4.48 12.41
N THR A 66 -5.30 4.87 12.01
CA THR A 66 -6.47 4.01 12.13
C THR A 66 -6.28 2.72 11.34
N LEU A 67 -5.77 2.81 10.12
CA LEU A 67 -5.50 1.63 9.29
C LEU A 67 -4.40 0.77 9.90
N SER A 68 -3.34 1.36 10.40
CA SER A 68 -2.24 0.58 10.98
C SER A 68 -2.67 -0.18 12.22
N ARG A 69 -3.63 0.35 12.99
CA ARG A 69 -4.19 -0.36 14.14
C ARG A 69 -5.03 -1.57 13.72
N LYS A 70 -5.72 -1.47 12.60
CA LYS A 70 -6.54 -2.55 12.07
C LYS A 70 -5.69 -3.77 11.69
N PHE A 71 -4.48 -3.54 11.23
CA PHE A 71 -3.54 -4.59 10.85
C PHE A 71 -2.40 -4.63 11.86
N LYS A 72 -2.49 -5.55 12.81
CA LYS A 72 -1.62 -5.58 14.01
C LYS A 72 -0.13 -5.76 13.75
N LYS A 73 0.27 -6.22 12.58
CA LYS A 73 1.68 -6.52 12.29
C LYS A 73 2.14 -5.90 10.97
N ILE A 74 1.96 -4.60 10.82
CA ILE A 74 2.52 -3.92 9.67
C ILE A 74 4.00 -3.66 9.94
N ASN A 75 4.86 -4.17 9.07
CA ASN A 75 6.31 -4.00 9.18
C ASN A 75 6.79 -2.72 8.49
N TYR A 76 6.13 -2.34 7.39
CA TYR A 76 6.51 -1.16 6.61
C TYR A 76 5.29 -0.32 6.29
N LEU A 77 5.42 0.98 6.50
CA LEU A 77 4.42 1.95 6.03
C LEU A 77 5.07 2.79 4.93
N ILE A 78 4.54 2.69 3.72
CA ILE A 78 5.07 3.42 2.56
C ILE A 78 4.00 4.42 2.12
N ASN A 79 4.23 5.68 2.42
CA ASN A 79 3.27 6.73 2.12
C ASN A 79 3.68 7.49 0.86
N VAL A 80 3.05 7.13 -0.26
CA VAL A 80 3.24 7.80 -1.54
C VAL A 80 2.14 8.83 -1.78
N ALA A 81 0.96 8.57 -1.26
CA ALA A 81 -0.20 9.45 -1.44
C ALA A 81 0.07 10.81 -0.81
N GLY A 82 -0.13 11.88 -1.56
CA GLY A 82 0.10 13.24 -1.10
C GLY A 82 1.57 13.66 -1.03
N ALA A 83 2.49 12.78 -1.39
CA ALA A 83 3.90 13.13 -1.45
C ALA A 83 4.16 14.04 -2.65
N THR A 84 4.87 15.15 -2.41
CA THR A 84 5.22 16.09 -3.47
C THR A 84 6.57 15.77 -4.11
N LYS A 85 7.43 15.06 -3.40
CA LYS A 85 8.79 14.74 -3.85
C LYS A 85 9.18 13.32 -3.45
N GLY A 86 8.46 12.33 -3.98
CA GLY A 86 8.70 10.94 -3.64
C GLY A 86 7.96 10.50 -2.39
N GLY A 87 8.03 9.23 -2.08
CA GLY A 87 7.37 8.65 -0.93
C GLY A 87 8.22 8.69 0.33
N GLN A 88 7.59 8.42 1.45
CA GLN A 88 8.27 8.26 2.72
C GLN A 88 8.23 6.82 3.17
N PHE A 89 9.33 6.34 3.71
CA PHE A 89 9.42 5.03 4.29
C PHE A 89 9.48 5.12 5.80
N LEU A 90 8.57 4.43 6.47
CA LEU A 90 8.59 4.30 7.91
C LEU A 90 8.57 2.82 8.26
N LYS A 91 9.61 2.36 8.92
CA LYS A 91 9.67 1.02 9.46
C LYS A 91 8.98 1.01 10.82
N LEU A 92 7.98 0.18 10.96
CA LEU A 92 7.17 0.10 12.17
C LEU A 92 7.67 -0.97 13.15
#